data_43b3c4c92634713e4846897e0758b90d
#
_entry.id   43b3c4c92634713e4846897e0758b90d
#
_cell.length_a   1.000
_cell.length_b   1.000
_cell.length_c   1.000
_cell.angle_alpha   90.00
_cell.angle_beta   90.00
_cell.angle_gamma   90.00
#
_symmetry.space_group_name_H-M   'P 1'
#
loop_
_entity.id
_entity.type
_entity.pdbx_description
1 polymer ?
#
loop_
_entity_poly.entity_id
_entity_poly.type
_entity_poly.pdbx_seq_one_letter_code
_entity_poly.pdbx_strand_id
1 'polypeptide(L)'
;MARAEADLLSKEPDFVIIEFSVNDDSTEHFMETYEGLVRKVYTSKTKPAVLLVHNVFYNNGANAQLMHGRIARHYNLPAVSMQSTIYPEVVAGRIENREITPDDLHPNDAGHALVASVITYFLDKVKTEDATEQSEPDYPTPLTKNTYEKSIRHQNLSLIHISEPTRLDVIS
;
A
#
# COMPACT_ATOMS: atom_id res chain seq x y z
N MET A 1 -0.04 -3.78 8.15
CA MET A 1 1.40 -4.13 8.17
C MET A 1 1.70 -5.45 8.90
N ALA A 2 1.36 -5.63 10.15
CA ALA A 2 1.67 -6.87 10.93
C ALA A 2 1.15 -8.17 10.30
N ARG A 3 0.10 -8.11 9.47
CA ARG A 3 -0.47 -9.26 8.76
C ARG A 3 0.23 -9.57 7.43
N ALA A 4 1.04 -8.64 6.88
CA ALA A 4 1.59 -8.76 5.54
C ALA A 4 2.42 -10.03 5.35
N GLU A 5 3.18 -10.44 6.37
CA GLU A 5 3.98 -11.68 6.30
C GLU A 5 3.09 -12.91 6.11
N ALA A 6 2.10 -13.08 7.00
CA ALA A 6 1.26 -14.27 7.02
C ALA A 6 0.23 -14.32 5.88
N ASP A 7 -0.37 -13.16 5.54
CA ASP A 7 -1.53 -13.12 4.66
C ASP A 7 -1.14 -12.83 3.18
N LEU A 8 0.02 -12.23 2.95
CA LEU A 8 0.49 -11.82 1.63
C LEU A 8 1.83 -12.50 1.25
N LEU A 9 2.91 -12.19 1.98
CA LEU A 9 4.26 -12.62 1.57
C LEU A 9 4.47 -14.13 1.65
N SER A 10 3.77 -14.83 2.54
CA SER A 10 3.74 -16.29 2.59
C SER A 10 3.18 -16.95 1.30
N LYS A 11 2.55 -16.16 0.43
CA LYS A 11 2.03 -16.63 -0.88
C LYS A 11 3.05 -16.42 -2.01
N GLU A 12 4.20 -15.84 -1.70
CA GLU A 12 5.28 -15.58 -2.64
C GLU A 12 4.80 -14.85 -3.92
N PRO A 13 4.11 -13.68 -3.79
CA PRO A 13 3.58 -12.99 -4.96
C PRO A 13 4.70 -12.43 -5.84
N ASP A 14 4.47 -12.42 -7.16
CA ASP A 14 5.36 -11.76 -8.14
C ASP A 14 5.05 -10.27 -8.29
N PHE A 15 3.80 -9.87 -7.97
CA PHE A 15 3.33 -8.49 -8.10
C PHE A 15 2.40 -8.13 -6.96
N VAL A 16 2.58 -6.95 -6.39
CA VAL A 16 1.77 -6.43 -5.27
C VAL A 16 1.29 -5.02 -5.55
N ILE A 17 -0.01 -4.81 -5.39
CA ILE A 17 -0.61 -3.47 -5.38
C ILE A 17 -0.81 -3.05 -3.92
N ILE A 18 -0.38 -1.84 -3.57
CA ILE A 18 -0.56 -1.26 -2.23
C ILE A 18 -1.45 -0.02 -2.32
N GLU A 19 -2.59 -0.05 -1.63
CA GLU A 19 -3.55 1.05 -1.54
C GLU A 19 -3.97 1.29 -0.09
N PHE A 20 -3.71 2.50 0.44
CA PHE A 20 -4.09 2.96 1.78
C PHE A 20 -4.36 4.47 1.81
N SER A 21 -4.40 5.13 0.65
CA SER A 21 -4.38 6.58 0.56
C SER A 21 -5.62 7.28 1.14
N VAL A 22 -6.74 6.56 1.25
CA VAL A 22 -7.99 7.07 1.82
C VAL A 22 -8.24 6.54 3.25
N ASN A 23 -7.43 5.57 3.71
CA ASN A 23 -7.49 5.04 5.05
C ASN A 23 -6.50 5.72 6.00
N ASP A 24 -5.46 6.32 5.42
CA ASP A 24 -4.40 7.00 6.15
C ASP A 24 -4.62 8.52 6.15
N ASP A 25 -4.23 9.18 7.24
CA ASP A 25 -4.15 10.64 7.28
C ASP A 25 -2.83 11.13 6.67
N SER A 26 -2.83 12.37 6.17
CA SER A 26 -1.64 13.00 5.59
C SER A 26 -0.68 13.50 6.69
N THR A 27 -0.19 12.59 7.53
CA THR A 27 0.71 12.86 8.66
C THR A 27 2.01 12.09 8.59
N GLU A 28 3.03 12.53 9.31
CA GLU A 28 4.32 11.83 9.41
C GLU A 28 4.18 10.42 10.03
N HIS A 29 3.23 10.24 10.95
CA HIS A 29 2.95 8.93 11.54
C HIS A 29 2.45 7.94 10.47
N PHE A 30 1.46 8.33 9.67
CA PHE A 30 0.96 7.49 8.59
C PHE A 30 1.99 7.29 7.48
N MET A 31 2.82 8.30 7.20
CA MET A 31 3.95 8.14 6.29
C MET A 31 4.92 7.05 6.78
N GLU A 32 5.26 7.04 8.07
CA GLU A 32 6.15 6.02 8.66
C GLU A 32 5.54 4.61 8.62
N THR A 33 4.24 4.48 8.95
CA THR A 33 3.57 3.18 8.87
C THR A 33 3.47 2.67 7.44
N TYR A 34 3.18 3.56 6.50
CA TYR A 34 3.12 3.22 5.07
C TYR A 34 4.50 2.82 4.53
N GLU A 35 5.55 3.57 4.87
CA GLU A 35 6.92 3.21 4.51
C GLU A 35 7.27 1.81 5.02
N GLY A 36 6.96 1.52 6.29
CA GLY A 36 7.23 0.22 6.87
C GLY A 36 6.53 -0.93 6.13
N LEU A 37 5.31 -0.71 5.60
CA LEU A 37 4.62 -1.69 4.77
C LEU A 37 5.29 -1.83 3.39
N VAL A 38 5.55 -0.71 2.73
CA VAL A 38 6.20 -0.68 1.39
C VAL A 38 7.54 -1.39 1.46
N ARG A 39 8.38 -1.07 2.43
CA ARG A 39 9.67 -1.72 2.62
C ARG A 39 9.54 -3.21 2.88
N LYS A 40 8.65 -3.61 3.80
CA LYS A 40 8.41 -5.03 4.10
C LYS A 40 8.06 -5.84 2.85
N VAL A 41 7.27 -5.28 1.95
CA VAL A 41 6.92 -5.93 0.67
C VAL A 41 8.09 -5.87 -0.31
N TYR A 42 8.61 -4.68 -0.56
CA TYR A 42 9.63 -4.41 -1.58
C TYR A 42 10.95 -5.14 -1.31
N THR A 43 11.36 -5.26 -0.04
CA THR A 43 12.59 -5.95 0.37
C THR A 43 12.38 -7.42 0.76
N SER A 44 11.16 -7.97 0.56
CA SER A 44 10.87 -9.36 0.87
C SER A 44 11.70 -10.33 0.03
N LYS A 45 11.72 -11.61 0.43
CA LYS A 45 12.53 -12.65 -0.22
C LYS A 45 12.24 -12.77 -1.73
N THR A 46 10.97 -12.66 -2.13
CA THR A 46 10.54 -12.78 -3.54
C THR A 46 10.76 -11.53 -4.36
N LYS A 47 11.02 -10.38 -3.70
CA LYS A 47 11.23 -9.07 -4.37
C LYS A 47 10.13 -8.79 -5.41
N PRO A 48 8.85 -8.81 -5.05
CA PRO A 48 7.77 -8.61 -5.99
C PRO A 48 7.84 -7.23 -6.64
N ALA A 49 7.35 -7.12 -7.87
CA ALA A 49 7.07 -5.81 -8.44
C ALA A 49 5.98 -5.12 -7.60
N VAL A 50 6.14 -3.83 -7.32
CA VAL A 50 5.21 -3.06 -6.47
C VAL A 50 4.61 -1.91 -7.25
N LEU A 51 3.28 -1.78 -7.21
CA LEU A 51 2.53 -0.63 -7.70
C LEU A 51 1.80 0.02 -6.54
N LEU A 52 2.02 1.31 -6.35
CA LEU A 52 1.28 2.10 -5.36
C LEU A 52 0.03 2.70 -6.03
N VAL A 53 -1.12 2.57 -5.37
CA VAL A 53 -2.39 3.12 -5.87
C VAL A 53 -2.88 4.16 -4.87
N HIS A 54 -3.29 5.32 -5.38
CA HIS A 54 -3.82 6.41 -4.57
C HIS A 54 -5.26 6.70 -4.97
N ASN A 55 -6.21 6.16 -4.21
CA ASN A 55 -7.60 6.55 -4.28
C ASN A 55 -7.83 7.94 -3.65
N VAL A 56 -9.07 8.42 -3.73
CA VAL A 56 -9.42 9.77 -3.31
C VAL A 56 -10.87 9.82 -2.83
N PHE A 57 -11.18 10.73 -1.92
CA PHE A 57 -12.56 11.11 -1.64
C PHE A 57 -13.09 11.97 -2.78
N TYR A 58 -14.08 11.47 -3.52
CA TYR A 58 -14.58 12.11 -4.74
C TYR A 58 -15.43 13.38 -4.50
N ASN A 59 -15.83 13.65 -3.26
CA ASN A 59 -16.52 14.89 -2.91
C ASN A 59 -15.58 16.09 -2.65
N ASN A 60 -14.33 15.85 -2.27
CA ASN A 60 -13.43 16.93 -1.84
C ASN A 60 -11.96 16.74 -2.27
N GLY A 61 -11.60 15.62 -2.89
CA GLY A 61 -10.24 15.34 -3.34
C GLY A 61 -9.26 14.97 -2.23
N ALA A 62 -9.72 14.73 -1.00
CA ALA A 62 -8.83 14.41 0.13
C ALA A 62 -8.24 12.99 -0.01
N ASN A 63 -6.98 12.85 0.36
CA ASN A 63 -6.26 11.59 0.52
C ASN A 63 -4.87 11.81 1.15
N ALA A 64 -4.15 10.73 1.43
CA ALA A 64 -2.78 10.78 1.95
C ALA A 64 -1.70 10.74 0.85
N GLN A 65 -2.04 10.97 -0.42
CA GLN A 65 -1.10 10.87 -1.54
C GLN A 65 0.14 11.75 -1.38
N LEU A 66 0.04 12.90 -0.72
CA LEU A 66 1.19 13.77 -0.48
C LEU A 66 2.30 13.03 0.29
N MET A 67 1.95 12.31 1.35
CA MET A 67 2.89 11.54 2.17
C MET A 67 3.30 10.22 1.49
N HIS A 68 2.35 9.49 0.94
CA HIS A 68 2.63 8.24 0.21
C HIS A 68 3.49 8.49 -1.03
N GLY A 69 3.29 9.60 -1.74
CA GLY A 69 4.08 9.99 -2.90
C GLY A 69 5.54 10.35 -2.55
N ARG A 70 5.84 10.76 -1.31
CA ARG A 70 7.22 10.91 -0.84
C ARG A 70 7.91 9.56 -0.77
N ILE A 71 7.20 8.54 -0.27
CA ILE A 71 7.69 7.15 -0.23
C ILE A 71 7.88 6.61 -1.65
N ALA A 72 6.87 6.77 -2.53
CA ALA A 72 6.98 6.36 -3.92
C ALA A 72 8.25 6.89 -4.60
N ARG A 73 8.50 8.19 -4.49
CA ARG A 73 9.69 8.83 -5.08
C ARG A 73 11.00 8.36 -4.44
N HIS A 74 11.01 8.18 -3.12
CA HIS A 74 12.22 7.77 -2.40
C HIS A 74 12.70 6.37 -2.81
N TYR A 75 11.77 5.46 -3.04
CA TYR A 75 12.05 4.09 -3.47
C TYR A 75 11.96 3.88 -4.98
N ASN A 76 11.80 4.96 -5.75
CA ASN A 76 11.60 4.90 -7.21
C ASN A 76 10.50 3.89 -7.62
N LEU A 77 9.41 3.84 -6.84
CA LEU A 77 8.28 2.94 -7.10
C LEU A 77 7.21 3.64 -7.95
N PRO A 78 6.63 2.93 -8.91
CA PRO A 78 5.53 3.46 -9.71
C PRO A 78 4.28 3.69 -8.85
N ALA A 79 3.54 4.74 -9.20
CA ALA A 79 2.28 5.06 -8.55
C ALA A 79 1.24 5.53 -9.55
N VAL A 80 -0.02 5.13 -9.37
CA VAL A 80 -1.17 5.63 -10.11
C VAL A 80 -2.10 6.39 -9.16
N SER A 81 -2.71 7.48 -9.63
CA SER A 81 -3.45 8.42 -8.81
C SER A 81 -4.85 8.69 -9.37
N MET A 82 -5.88 8.34 -8.60
CA MET A 82 -7.26 8.69 -8.93
C MET A 82 -7.53 10.18 -8.72
N GLN A 83 -6.77 10.84 -7.85
CA GLN A 83 -6.81 12.29 -7.68
C GLN A 83 -6.37 13.05 -8.93
N SER A 84 -5.44 12.46 -9.72
CA SER A 84 -4.94 13.08 -10.95
C SER A 84 -5.65 12.61 -12.22
N THR A 85 -6.49 11.59 -12.13
CA THR A 85 -7.16 10.98 -13.30
C THR A 85 -8.68 11.10 -13.19
N ILE A 86 -9.33 10.36 -12.30
CA ILE A 86 -10.80 10.31 -12.21
C ILE A 86 -11.37 11.56 -11.53
N TYR A 87 -10.75 12.03 -10.44
CA TYR A 87 -11.28 13.17 -9.68
C TYR A 87 -11.46 14.45 -10.50
N PRO A 88 -10.55 14.85 -11.40
CA PRO A 88 -10.76 15.99 -12.27
C PRO A 88 -11.98 15.87 -13.19
N GLU A 89 -12.35 14.65 -13.60
CA GLU A 89 -13.54 14.38 -14.40
C GLU A 89 -14.81 14.59 -13.58
N VAL A 90 -14.77 14.20 -12.30
CA VAL A 90 -15.87 14.45 -11.36
C VAL A 90 -16.01 15.94 -11.08
N VAL A 91 -14.92 16.65 -10.79
CA VAL A 91 -14.93 18.11 -10.55
C VAL A 91 -15.44 18.87 -11.77
N ALA A 92 -15.13 18.41 -12.97
CA ALA A 92 -15.59 19.03 -14.22
C ALA A 92 -17.05 18.65 -14.59
N GLY A 93 -17.72 17.81 -13.79
CA GLY A 93 -19.09 17.34 -14.05
C GLY A 93 -19.19 16.41 -15.28
N ARG A 94 -18.10 15.81 -15.72
CA ARG A 94 -18.12 14.80 -16.81
C ARG A 94 -18.45 13.41 -16.32
N ILE A 95 -18.26 13.18 -15.02
CA ILE A 95 -18.67 11.98 -14.29
C ILE A 95 -19.42 12.46 -13.04
N GLU A 96 -20.65 12.00 -12.87
CA GLU A 96 -21.39 12.26 -11.64
C GLU A 96 -20.86 11.39 -10.51
N ASN A 97 -20.54 12.01 -9.36
CA ASN A 97 -19.96 11.30 -8.22
C ASN A 97 -20.80 10.06 -7.83
N ARG A 98 -22.14 10.20 -7.81
CA ARG A 98 -23.05 9.10 -7.44
C ARG A 98 -23.17 7.98 -8.48
N GLU A 99 -22.67 8.18 -9.68
CA GLU A 99 -22.57 7.10 -10.69
C GLU A 99 -21.43 6.13 -10.35
N ILE A 100 -20.41 6.59 -9.63
CA ILE A 100 -19.19 5.81 -9.35
C ILE A 100 -19.00 5.43 -7.88
N THR A 101 -19.68 6.13 -6.94
CA THR A 101 -19.64 5.82 -5.51
C THR A 101 -21.00 6.06 -4.84
N PRO A 102 -21.41 5.22 -3.87
CA PRO A 102 -22.61 5.49 -3.06
C PRO A 102 -22.36 6.51 -1.92
N ASP A 103 -21.11 6.68 -1.48
CA ASP A 103 -20.74 7.38 -0.25
C ASP A 103 -19.52 8.31 -0.39
N ASP A 104 -19.21 8.74 -1.60
CA ASP A 104 -18.09 9.60 -1.97
C ASP A 104 -16.70 8.93 -1.91
N LEU A 105 -16.58 7.70 -1.47
CA LEU A 105 -15.33 6.99 -1.26
C LEU A 105 -15.31 5.60 -1.90
N HIS A 106 -16.21 4.71 -1.45
CA HIS A 106 -16.17 3.31 -1.86
C HIS A 106 -16.72 3.16 -3.28
N PRO A 107 -15.90 2.72 -4.26
CA PRO A 107 -16.39 2.53 -5.62
C PRO A 107 -17.50 1.48 -5.69
N ASN A 108 -18.53 1.77 -6.48
CA ASN A 108 -19.45 0.75 -6.99
C ASN A 108 -18.84 0.06 -8.23
N ASP A 109 -19.57 -0.80 -8.92
CA ASP A 109 -19.07 -1.53 -10.09
C ASP A 109 -18.53 -0.59 -11.18
N ALA A 110 -19.19 0.53 -11.46
CA ALA A 110 -18.71 1.52 -12.42
C ALA A 110 -17.44 2.22 -11.95
N GLY A 111 -17.37 2.59 -10.66
CA GLY A 111 -16.18 3.15 -10.05
C GLY A 111 -14.99 2.18 -10.05
N HIS A 112 -15.23 0.91 -9.72
CA HIS A 112 -14.20 -0.13 -9.83
C HIS A 112 -13.69 -0.29 -11.27
N ALA A 113 -14.58 -0.25 -12.27
CA ALA A 113 -14.19 -0.32 -13.68
C ALA A 113 -13.29 0.86 -14.08
N LEU A 114 -13.59 2.08 -13.61
CA LEU A 114 -12.75 3.25 -13.85
C LEU A 114 -11.38 3.12 -13.20
N VAL A 115 -11.32 2.74 -11.92
CA VAL A 115 -10.05 2.51 -11.21
C VAL A 115 -9.23 1.43 -11.93
N ALA A 116 -9.87 0.32 -12.30
CA ALA A 116 -9.20 -0.73 -13.06
C ALA A 116 -8.68 -0.23 -14.42
N SER A 117 -9.42 0.65 -15.12
CA SER A 117 -8.96 1.22 -16.39
C SER A 117 -7.69 2.07 -16.25
N VAL A 118 -7.57 2.83 -15.17
CA VAL A 118 -6.36 3.63 -14.88
C VAL A 118 -5.16 2.70 -14.61
N ILE A 119 -5.37 1.65 -13.81
CA ILE A 119 -4.31 0.68 -13.49
C ILE A 119 -3.88 -0.08 -14.75
N THR A 120 -4.82 -0.59 -15.52
CA THR A 120 -4.51 -1.36 -16.75
C THR A 120 -3.85 -0.49 -17.79
N TYR A 121 -4.27 0.76 -17.98
CA TYR A 121 -3.60 1.70 -18.86
C TYR A 121 -2.13 1.88 -18.48
N PHE A 122 -1.83 2.05 -17.19
CA PHE A 122 -0.46 2.13 -16.71
C PHE A 122 0.33 0.84 -17.02
N LEU A 123 -0.24 -0.33 -16.70
CA LEU A 123 0.42 -1.63 -16.93
C LEU A 123 0.66 -1.89 -18.43
N ASP A 124 -0.28 -1.49 -19.31
CA ASP A 124 -0.10 -1.59 -20.76
C ASP A 124 1.03 -0.68 -21.25
N LYS A 125 1.20 0.51 -20.68
CA LYS A 125 2.35 1.37 -20.96
C LYS A 125 3.66 0.72 -20.55
N VAL A 126 3.75 0.19 -19.33
CA VAL A 126 4.94 -0.51 -18.84
C VAL A 126 5.28 -1.71 -19.76
N LYS A 127 4.27 -2.45 -20.21
CA LYS A 127 4.46 -3.60 -21.10
C LYS A 127 4.97 -3.21 -22.50
N THR A 128 4.61 -2.02 -22.99
CA THR A 128 5.02 -1.53 -24.31
C THR A 128 6.36 -0.80 -24.31
N GLU A 129 6.81 -0.35 -23.15
CA GLU A 129 8.14 0.21 -23.01
C GLU A 129 9.15 -0.95 -23.03
N ASP A 130 10.14 -0.88 -23.91
CA ASP A 130 11.24 -1.84 -23.90
C ASP A 130 11.85 -1.87 -22.52
N ALA A 131 11.82 -3.03 -21.87
CA ALA A 131 12.46 -3.23 -20.59
C ALA A 131 13.97 -3.00 -20.79
N THR A 132 14.42 -1.78 -20.57
CA THR A 132 15.84 -1.50 -20.34
C THR A 132 16.28 -2.40 -19.20
N GLU A 133 17.43 -3.03 -19.33
CA GLU A 133 18.00 -3.94 -18.32
C GLU A 133 17.72 -3.37 -16.93
N GLN A 134 16.90 -4.08 -16.15
CA GLN A 134 16.61 -3.67 -14.79
C GLN A 134 17.93 -3.75 -14.01
N SER A 135 18.46 -2.59 -13.65
CA SER A 135 19.48 -2.54 -12.60
C SER A 135 18.93 -3.21 -11.35
N GLU A 136 19.78 -3.91 -10.61
CA GLU A 136 19.40 -4.44 -9.29
C GLU A 136 18.63 -3.37 -8.49
N PRO A 137 17.53 -3.74 -7.82
CA PRO A 137 16.75 -2.78 -7.06
C PRO A 137 17.63 -2.05 -6.05
N ASP A 138 17.61 -0.72 -6.09
CA ASP A 138 18.23 0.08 -5.05
C ASP A 138 17.34 0.08 -3.81
N TYR A 139 17.86 -0.39 -2.69
CA TYR A 139 17.18 -0.38 -1.41
C TYR A 139 17.73 0.76 -0.54
N PRO A 140 17.27 2.00 -0.75
CA PRO A 140 17.79 3.14 0.01
C PRO A 140 17.49 2.97 1.50
N THR A 141 18.25 3.70 2.32
CA THR A 141 17.94 3.79 3.76
C THR A 141 16.53 4.33 3.96
N PRO A 142 15.83 3.94 5.04
CA PRO A 142 14.50 4.46 5.31
C PRO A 142 14.44 5.99 5.32
N LEU A 143 13.37 6.55 4.78
CA LEU A 143 13.09 7.99 4.79
C LEU A 143 12.60 8.45 6.17
N THR A 144 11.92 7.57 6.92
CA THR A 144 11.43 7.80 8.27
C THR A 144 12.24 7.00 9.29
N LYS A 145 11.81 7.01 10.55
CA LYS A 145 12.40 6.13 11.60
C LYS A 145 12.19 4.65 11.33
N ASN A 146 11.22 4.32 10.49
CA ASN A 146 10.91 2.96 10.07
C ASN A 146 10.65 1.97 11.22
N THR A 147 10.01 2.43 12.27
CA THR A 147 9.74 1.64 13.49
C THR A 147 8.87 0.41 13.19
N TYR A 148 8.03 0.48 12.16
CA TYR A 148 6.96 -0.50 11.92
C TYR A 148 7.30 -1.60 10.90
N GLU A 149 8.39 -1.53 10.15
CA GLU A 149 8.75 -2.53 9.13
C GLU A 149 8.80 -3.96 9.71
N LYS A 150 9.32 -4.10 10.93
CA LYS A 150 9.47 -5.39 11.60
C LYS A 150 8.22 -5.85 12.36
N SER A 151 7.11 -5.12 12.26
CA SER A 151 5.87 -5.51 12.95
C SER A 151 5.36 -6.86 12.45
N ILE A 152 5.08 -7.78 13.37
CA ILE A 152 4.54 -9.11 13.09
C ILE A 152 3.25 -9.34 13.87
N ARG A 153 2.41 -10.23 13.36
CA ARG A 153 1.23 -10.72 14.06
C ARG A 153 1.59 -11.95 14.86
N HIS A 154 1.44 -11.87 16.18
CA HIS A 154 1.51 -13.05 17.03
C HIS A 154 0.17 -13.79 16.99
N GLN A 155 0.22 -15.12 16.83
CA GLN A 155 -0.94 -15.97 17.00
C GLN A 155 -1.09 -16.31 18.50
N ASN A 156 -2.32 -16.56 18.95
CA ASN A 156 -2.58 -16.88 20.37
C ASN A 156 -1.73 -18.04 20.90
N LEU A 157 -1.42 -19.03 20.07
CA LEU A 157 -0.56 -20.15 20.46
C LEU A 157 0.88 -19.73 20.80
N SER A 158 1.42 -18.73 20.12
CA SER A 158 2.77 -18.21 20.43
C SER A 158 2.78 -17.37 21.71
N LEU A 159 1.67 -16.72 22.05
CA LEU A 159 1.55 -15.96 23.30
C LEU A 159 1.47 -16.88 24.52
N ILE A 160 0.89 -18.07 24.40
CA ILE A 160 0.84 -19.07 25.49
C ILE A 160 2.25 -19.52 25.86
N HIS A 161 3.13 -19.71 24.90
CA HIS A 161 4.54 -20.09 25.15
C HIS A 161 5.40 -18.96 25.74
N ILE A 162 5.01 -17.71 25.54
CA ILE A 162 5.71 -16.56 26.12
C ILE A 162 5.26 -16.31 27.57
N SER A 163 4.06 -16.71 27.93
CA SER A 163 3.43 -16.42 29.23
C SER A 163 3.43 -17.61 30.22
N GLU A 164 4.03 -18.75 29.89
CA GLU A 164 4.23 -19.77 30.92
C GLU A 164 5.24 -19.24 31.96
N PRO A 165 4.80 -18.95 33.19
CA PRO A 165 5.75 -18.67 34.23
C PRO A 165 6.56 -19.94 34.45
N THR A 166 7.87 -19.84 34.36
CA THR A 166 8.77 -20.87 34.86
C THR A 166 8.27 -21.25 36.24
N ARG A 167 7.75 -22.46 36.41
CA ARG A 167 7.44 -22.98 37.74
C ARG A 167 8.71 -22.88 38.57
N LEU A 168 8.72 -21.91 39.46
CA LEU A 168 9.62 -21.97 40.59
C LEU A 168 9.18 -23.18 41.37
N ASP A 169 9.95 -24.24 41.31
CA ASP A 169 9.82 -25.37 42.22
C ASP A 169 9.89 -24.83 43.63
N VAL A 170 8.74 -24.78 44.28
CA VAL A 170 8.69 -24.56 45.71
C VAL A 170 9.19 -25.82 46.35
N ILE A 171 10.49 -25.88 46.63
CA ILE A 171 11.05 -26.90 47.48
C ILE A 171 10.55 -26.59 48.90
N SER A 172 9.65 -27.47 49.36
CA SER A 172 9.27 -27.56 50.76
C SER A 172 10.41 -28.12 51.61
#